data_cb81490ca3ae893f6b1cb383d8192b43
#
_entry.id   cb81490ca3ae893f6b1cb383d8192b43
#
_cell.length_a   1.000
_cell.length_b   1.000
_cell.length_c   1.000
_cell.angle_alpha   90.00
_cell.angle_beta   90.00
_cell.angle_gamma   90.00
#
_symmetry.space_group_name_H-M   'P 1'
#
loop_
_entity.id
_entity.type
_entity.pdbx_description
1 polymer ?
#
loop_
_entity_poly.entity_id
_entity_poly.type
_entity_poly.pdbx_seq_one_letter_code
_entity_poly.pdbx_strand_id
1 'polypeptide(L)'
;MTSTTIESPRTPAGSAKRRGVNWEKWGWVYMRVSGVILIVLIFGHLFVNLMVGEGVKAIDFAFVGGKWSDPFWMVWDTLMLWLAMIHGGNGMRTIVNDYARSPRLRKVLLGAIAASVVVLILLGTLVVFTFDPCPVVPADQAHLLPSFCPAP
;
A
#
# COMPACT_ATOMS: atom_id res chain seq x y z
N MET A 1 -15.29 -32.04 57.93
CA MET A 1 -14.91 -30.87 57.12
C MET A 1 -13.82 -31.31 56.15
N THR A 2 -14.24 -31.69 54.93
CA THR A 2 -13.32 -32.16 53.87
C THR A 2 -12.84 -30.91 53.09
N SER A 3 -11.57 -30.59 53.25
CA SER A 3 -10.91 -29.53 52.49
C SER A 3 -10.68 -30.00 51.06
N THR A 4 -11.46 -29.47 50.10
CA THR A 4 -11.19 -29.63 48.68
C THR A 4 -10.08 -28.71 48.26
N THR A 5 -8.85 -29.23 48.18
CA THR A 5 -7.73 -28.55 47.52
C THR A 5 -8.06 -28.41 46.04
N ILE A 6 -8.29 -27.19 45.59
CA ILE A 6 -8.42 -26.85 44.16
C ILE A 6 -6.99 -26.99 43.57
N GLU A 7 -6.76 -28.11 42.90
CA GLU A 7 -5.51 -28.34 42.18
C GLU A 7 -5.52 -27.44 40.94
N SER A 8 -4.59 -26.48 40.91
CA SER A 8 -4.43 -25.59 39.75
C SER A 8 -4.07 -26.43 38.51
N PRO A 9 -4.62 -26.11 37.32
CA PRO A 9 -4.31 -26.86 36.12
C PRO A 9 -2.80 -26.90 35.87
N ARG A 10 -2.24 -28.11 35.83
CA ARG A 10 -0.83 -28.30 35.50
C ARG A 10 -0.57 -27.72 34.13
N THR A 11 0.28 -26.71 34.08
CA THR A 11 0.81 -26.23 32.80
C THR A 11 1.52 -27.41 32.13
N PRO A 12 1.19 -27.80 30.89
CA PRO A 12 1.86 -28.88 30.19
C PRO A 12 3.36 -28.60 30.18
N ALA A 13 4.14 -29.43 30.87
CA ALA A 13 5.60 -29.40 30.77
C ALA A 13 5.97 -29.73 29.34
N GLY A 14 6.51 -28.78 28.57
CA GLY A 14 7.08 -29.05 27.26
C GLY A 14 6.53 -28.22 26.09
N SER A 15 6.08 -27.00 26.32
CA SER A 15 6.01 -26.04 25.22
C SER A 15 7.45 -25.62 24.86
N ALA A 16 8.10 -26.41 23.99
CA ALA A 16 9.38 -26.03 23.40
C ALA A 16 9.22 -24.65 22.78
N LYS A 17 9.90 -23.67 23.38
CA LYS A 17 9.91 -22.27 22.94
C LYS A 17 10.38 -22.27 21.47
N ARG A 18 9.45 -22.16 20.53
CA ARG A 18 9.78 -22.04 19.09
C ARG A 18 10.68 -20.82 18.97
N ARG A 19 11.97 -21.05 18.76
CA ARG A 19 12.97 -20.03 18.38
C ARG A 19 12.71 -19.61 16.94
N GLY A 20 11.61 -18.94 16.68
CA GLY A 20 11.26 -18.43 15.36
C GLY A 20 10.81 -16.98 15.46
N VAL A 21 10.97 -16.24 14.36
CA VAL A 21 10.45 -14.88 14.25
C VAL A 21 8.93 -14.94 14.44
N ASN A 22 8.42 -14.16 15.39
CA ASN A 22 6.98 -14.07 15.61
C ASN A 22 6.35 -13.16 14.54
N TRP A 23 5.99 -13.74 13.41
CA TRP A 23 5.39 -13.04 12.27
C TRP A 23 4.06 -12.37 12.61
N GLU A 24 3.31 -12.93 13.56
CA GLU A 24 2.05 -12.34 14.01
C GLU A 24 2.28 -11.01 14.73
N LYS A 25 3.27 -10.98 15.64
CA LYS A 25 3.69 -9.74 16.31
C LYS A 25 4.15 -8.68 15.30
N TRP A 26 4.98 -9.06 14.33
CA TRP A 26 5.47 -8.13 13.31
C TRP A 26 4.35 -7.65 12.38
N GLY A 27 3.42 -8.51 12.00
CA GLY A 27 2.22 -8.12 11.27
C GLY A 27 1.37 -7.11 12.04
N TRP A 28 1.20 -7.31 13.34
CA TRP A 28 0.48 -6.39 14.20
C TRP A 28 1.16 -5.02 14.32
N VAL A 29 2.49 -4.98 14.50
CA VAL A 29 3.28 -3.73 14.52
C VAL A 29 3.17 -3.02 13.17
N TYR A 30 3.38 -3.77 12.07
CA TYR A 30 3.28 -3.23 10.72
C TYR A 30 1.94 -2.53 10.47
N MET A 31 0.81 -3.15 10.82
CA MET A 31 -0.51 -2.57 10.60
C MET A 31 -0.70 -1.23 11.33
N ARG A 32 -0.12 -1.06 12.51
CA ARG A 32 -0.20 0.21 13.25
C ARG A 32 0.71 1.27 12.67
N VAL A 33 1.96 0.93 12.44
CA VAL A 33 2.97 1.87 11.92
C VAL A 33 2.60 2.31 10.50
N SER A 34 2.23 1.37 9.62
CA SER A 34 1.82 1.71 8.25
C SER A 34 0.56 2.56 8.21
N GLY A 35 -0.40 2.34 9.11
CA GLY A 35 -1.60 3.17 9.21
C GLY A 35 -1.28 4.63 9.54
N VAL A 36 -0.38 4.89 10.49
CA VAL A 36 0.05 6.25 10.82
C VAL A 36 0.79 6.91 9.66
N ILE A 37 1.72 6.18 9.04
CA ILE A 37 2.44 6.68 7.87
C ILE A 37 1.47 6.99 6.71
N LEU A 38 0.51 6.12 6.45
CA LEU A 38 -0.50 6.32 5.41
C LEU A 38 -1.35 7.55 5.63
N ILE A 39 -1.68 7.90 6.86
CA ILE A 39 -2.39 9.15 7.15
C ILE A 39 -1.59 10.35 6.60
N VAL A 40 -0.31 10.41 6.89
CA VAL A 40 0.56 11.51 6.40
C VAL A 40 0.67 11.48 4.88
N LEU A 41 0.92 10.31 4.29
CA LEU A 41 1.11 10.18 2.84
C LEU A 41 -0.17 10.52 2.06
N ILE A 42 -1.32 10.00 2.49
CA ILE A 42 -2.60 10.21 1.81
C ILE A 42 -3.06 11.66 1.95
N PHE A 43 -3.07 12.20 3.16
CA PHE A 43 -3.49 13.60 3.35
C PHE A 43 -2.53 14.58 2.70
N GLY A 44 -1.21 14.33 2.74
CA GLY A 44 -0.23 15.13 2.01
C GLY A 44 -0.46 15.08 0.49
N HIS A 45 -0.70 13.88 -0.07
CA HIS A 45 -1.04 13.70 -1.48
C HIS A 45 -2.33 14.45 -1.86
N LEU A 46 -3.39 14.29 -1.09
CA LEU A 46 -4.67 14.99 -1.32
C LEU A 46 -4.52 16.51 -1.19
N PHE A 47 -3.82 16.98 -0.17
CA PHE A 47 -3.60 18.41 0.04
C PHE A 47 -2.89 19.05 -1.16
N VAL A 48 -1.80 18.45 -1.61
CA VAL A 48 -1.03 19.00 -2.72
C VAL A 48 -1.80 18.94 -4.04
N ASN A 49 -2.58 17.87 -4.28
CA ASN A 49 -3.30 17.73 -5.54
C ASN A 49 -4.63 18.48 -5.60
N LEU A 50 -5.29 18.70 -4.46
CA LEU A 50 -6.64 19.26 -4.44
C LEU A 50 -6.70 20.70 -3.90
N MET A 51 -5.71 21.12 -3.10
CA MET A 51 -5.76 22.37 -2.36
C MET A 51 -4.68 23.38 -2.79
N VAL A 52 -3.56 22.90 -3.36
CA VAL A 52 -2.46 23.78 -3.79
C VAL A 52 -2.69 24.22 -5.24
N GLY A 53 -2.41 25.50 -5.52
CA GLY A 53 -2.59 26.09 -6.84
C GLY A 53 -4.07 26.17 -7.24
N GLU A 54 -4.39 25.74 -8.46
CA GLU A 54 -5.76 25.70 -8.98
C GLU A 54 -6.57 24.47 -8.51
N GLY A 55 -5.97 23.66 -7.67
CA GLY A 55 -6.58 22.46 -7.10
C GLY A 55 -6.97 21.44 -8.16
N VAL A 56 -8.17 20.85 -8.00
CA VAL A 56 -8.67 19.79 -8.89
C VAL A 56 -8.71 20.19 -10.37
N LYS A 57 -8.80 21.48 -10.67
CA LYS A 57 -8.85 21.97 -12.06
C LYS A 57 -7.51 21.88 -12.77
N ALA A 58 -6.40 21.83 -12.01
CA ALA A 58 -5.06 21.71 -12.57
C ALA A 58 -4.67 20.26 -12.88
N ILE A 59 -5.48 19.26 -12.48
CA ILE A 59 -5.14 17.85 -12.66
C ILE A 59 -5.35 17.46 -14.14
N ASP A 60 -4.28 17.58 -14.89
CA ASP A 60 -4.16 17.12 -16.26
C ASP A 60 -2.90 16.26 -16.44
N PHE A 61 -2.65 15.84 -17.67
CA PHE A 61 -1.47 15.03 -17.99
C PHE A 61 -0.14 15.76 -17.68
N ALA A 62 -0.08 17.06 -17.99
CA ALA A 62 1.11 17.87 -17.76
C ALA A 62 1.42 18.01 -16.24
N PHE A 63 0.39 18.18 -15.43
CA PHE A 63 0.51 18.23 -13.98
C PHE A 63 1.08 16.93 -13.39
N VAL A 64 0.53 15.78 -13.82
CA VAL A 64 1.01 14.46 -13.35
C VAL A 64 2.42 14.20 -13.85
N GLY A 65 2.69 14.47 -15.13
CA GLY A 65 4.01 14.30 -15.74
C GLY A 65 5.06 15.19 -15.08
N GLY A 66 4.73 16.46 -14.82
CA GLY A 66 5.62 17.38 -14.12
C GLY A 66 5.95 16.93 -12.70
N LYS A 67 5.02 16.32 -11.98
CA LYS A 67 5.29 15.74 -10.66
C LYS A 67 6.23 14.54 -10.75
N TRP A 68 6.01 13.64 -11.70
CA TRP A 68 6.83 12.44 -11.84
C TRP A 68 8.20 12.69 -12.48
N SER A 69 8.47 13.89 -12.99
CA SER A 69 9.82 14.32 -13.31
C SER A 69 10.68 14.60 -12.07
N ASP A 70 10.04 14.81 -10.90
CA ASP A 70 10.71 14.99 -9.62
C ASP A 70 10.78 13.66 -8.84
N PRO A 71 12.00 13.14 -8.54
CA PRO A 71 12.20 11.91 -7.80
C PRO A 71 11.50 11.88 -6.43
N PHE A 72 11.30 13.02 -5.79
CA PHE A 72 10.60 13.10 -4.51
C PHE A 72 9.15 12.59 -4.64
N TRP A 73 8.41 13.04 -5.65
CA TRP A 73 7.05 12.61 -5.87
C TRP A 73 6.94 11.16 -6.32
N MET A 74 7.90 10.68 -7.14
CA MET A 74 7.97 9.26 -7.50
C MET A 74 8.11 8.37 -6.27
N VAL A 75 9.01 8.72 -5.34
CA VAL A 75 9.20 7.98 -4.08
C VAL A 75 7.96 8.07 -3.20
N TRP A 76 7.37 9.27 -3.08
CA TRP A 76 6.16 9.49 -2.28
C TRP A 76 5.00 8.61 -2.75
N ASP A 77 4.69 8.63 -4.05
CA ASP A 77 3.58 7.89 -4.63
C ASP A 77 3.84 6.37 -4.62
N THR A 78 5.08 5.95 -4.83
CA THR A 78 5.48 4.53 -4.72
C THR A 78 5.30 4.01 -3.29
N LEU A 79 5.75 4.76 -2.29
CA LEU A 79 5.57 4.39 -0.87
C LEU A 79 4.08 4.34 -0.51
N MET A 80 3.31 5.32 -0.95
CA MET A 80 1.87 5.36 -0.72
C MET A 80 1.18 4.15 -1.36
N LEU A 81 1.50 3.81 -2.62
CA LEU A 81 0.96 2.64 -3.32
C LEU A 81 1.24 1.35 -2.55
N TRP A 82 2.50 1.09 -2.22
CA TRP A 82 2.90 -0.15 -1.57
C TRP A 82 2.31 -0.28 -0.18
N LEU A 83 2.42 0.77 0.63
CA LEU A 83 1.87 0.76 1.98
C LEU A 83 0.35 0.61 1.97
N ALA A 84 -0.36 1.33 1.10
CA ALA A 84 -1.81 1.27 1.00
C ALA A 84 -2.28 -0.11 0.53
N MET A 85 -1.63 -0.69 -0.48
CA MET A 85 -2.00 -2.01 -1.00
C MET A 85 -1.78 -3.13 0.01
N ILE A 86 -0.63 -3.15 0.69
CA ILE A 86 -0.32 -4.19 1.69
C ILE A 86 -1.17 -3.99 2.95
N HIS A 87 -1.32 -2.76 3.43
CA HIS A 87 -2.15 -2.43 4.60
C HIS A 87 -3.61 -2.76 4.33
N GLY A 88 -4.17 -2.27 3.22
CA GLY A 88 -5.55 -2.51 2.83
C GLY A 88 -5.84 -3.99 2.55
N GLY A 89 -4.94 -4.67 1.84
CA GLY A 89 -5.05 -6.11 1.57
C GLY A 89 -5.06 -6.93 2.86
N ASN A 90 -4.21 -6.60 3.84
CA ASN A 90 -4.21 -7.28 5.13
C ASN A 90 -5.47 -6.94 5.96
N GLY A 91 -5.95 -5.70 5.90
CA GLY A 91 -7.24 -5.32 6.50
C GLY A 91 -8.41 -6.09 5.91
N MET A 92 -8.50 -6.17 4.58
CA MET A 92 -9.51 -6.96 3.88
C MET A 92 -9.43 -8.45 4.22
N ARG A 93 -8.21 -9.00 4.34
CA ARG A 93 -7.99 -10.38 4.80
C ARG A 93 -8.63 -10.62 6.18
N THR A 94 -8.48 -9.68 7.10
CA THR A 94 -9.09 -9.78 8.44
C THR A 94 -10.61 -9.82 8.33
N ILE A 95 -11.21 -8.89 7.58
CA ILE A 95 -12.66 -8.84 7.36
C ILE A 95 -13.17 -10.16 6.75
N VAL A 96 -12.49 -10.68 5.73
CA VAL A 96 -12.89 -11.97 5.11
C VAL A 96 -12.82 -13.11 6.11
N ASN A 97 -11.81 -13.16 6.96
CA ASN A 97 -11.68 -14.21 7.99
C ASN A 97 -12.81 -14.13 9.03
N ASP A 98 -13.26 -12.92 9.38
CA ASP A 98 -14.28 -12.71 10.39
C ASP A 98 -15.71 -12.98 9.84
N TYR A 99 -15.97 -12.64 8.59
CA TYR A 99 -17.32 -12.67 8.03
C TYR A 99 -17.60 -13.84 7.06
N ALA A 100 -16.58 -14.41 6.40
CA ALA A 100 -16.79 -15.50 5.44
C ALA A 100 -17.00 -16.84 6.14
N ARG A 101 -18.24 -17.27 6.26
CA ARG A 101 -18.63 -18.52 6.93
C ARG A 101 -18.21 -19.78 6.15
N SER A 102 -18.28 -19.74 4.81
CA SER A 102 -17.93 -20.89 3.97
C SER A 102 -16.41 -20.97 3.78
N PRO A 103 -15.75 -22.12 4.06
CA PRO A 103 -14.31 -22.29 3.84
C PRO A 103 -13.89 -22.12 2.38
N ARG A 104 -14.75 -22.51 1.43
CA ARG A 104 -14.48 -22.35 -0.01
C ARG A 104 -14.51 -20.87 -0.41
N LEU A 105 -15.58 -20.16 -0.03
CA LEU A 105 -15.72 -18.74 -0.29
C LEU A 105 -14.56 -17.95 0.31
N ARG A 106 -14.19 -18.25 1.56
CA ARG A 106 -13.06 -17.60 2.23
C ARG A 106 -11.75 -17.79 1.44
N LYS A 107 -11.43 -19.01 0.99
CA LYS A 107 -10.22 -19.27 0.18
C LYS A 107 -10.23 -18.48 -1.13
N VAL A 108 -11.37 -18.44 -1.83
CA VAL A 108 -11.52 -17.70 -3.09
C VAL A 108 -11.33 -16.20 -2.86
N LEU A 109 -11.98 -15.63 -1.85
CA LEU A 109 -11.86 -14.20 -1.54
C LEU A 109 -10.43 -13.82 -1.13
N LEU A 110 -9.79 -14.63 -0.28
CA LEU A 110 -8.39 -14.39 0.10
C LEU A 110 -7.43 -14.47 -1.09
N GLY A 111 -7.64 -15.44 -1.98
CA GLY A 111 -6.88 -15.57 -3.22
C GLY A 111 -7.09 -14.39 -4.15
N ALA A 112 -8.33 -13.93 -4.32
CA ALA A 112 -8.65 -12.77 -5.14
C ALA A 112 -8.02 -11.48 -4.60
N ILE A 113 -8.09 -11.25 -3.27
CA ILE A 113 -7.45 -10.10 -2.63
C ILE A 113 -5.93 -10.14 -2.83
N ALA A 114 -5.29 -11.29 -2.58
CA ALA A 114 -3.85 -11.44 -2.76
C ALA A 114 -3.43 -11.20 -4.21
N ALA A 115 -4.14 -11.77 -5.17
CA ALA A 115 -3.89 -11.57 -6.60
C ALA A 115 -4.07 -10.09 -6.99
N SER A 116 -5.14 -9.44 -6.54
CA SER A 116 -5.38 -8.02 -6.81
C SER A 116 -4.27 -7.12 -6.24
N VAL A 117 -3.86 -7.36 -4.99
CA VAL A 117 -2.76 -6.60 -4.36
C VAL A 117 -1.46 -6.76 -5.16
N VAL A 118 -1.10 -7.98 -5.54
CA VAL A 118 0.12 -8.24 -6.32
C VAL A 118 0.06 -7.56 -7.69
N VAL A 119 -1.04 -7.74 -8.43
CA VAL A 119 -1.23 -7.15 -9.76
C VAL A 119 -1.17 -5.62 -9.69
N LEU A 120 -1.88 -5.01 -8.74
CA LEU A 120 -1.91 -3.55 -8.62
C LEU A 120 -0.56 -2.95 -8.19
N ILE A 121 0.17 -3.62 -7.30
CA ILE A 121 1.54 -3.20 -6.95
C ILE A 121 2.47 -3.29 -8.17
N LEU A 122 2.42 -4.40 -8.92
CA LEU A 122 3.26 -4.57 -10.10
C LEU A 122 2.94 -3.54 -11.19
N LEU A 123 1.66 -3.39 -11.53
CA LEU A 123 1.23 -2.43 -12.56
C LEU A 123 1.50 -0.99 -12.14
N GLY A 124 1.16 -0.61 -10.91
CA GLY A 124 1.40 0.74 -10.41
C GLY A 124 2.89 1.08 -10.34
N THR A 125 3.72 0.14 -9.88
CA THR A 125 5.18 0.32 -9.88
C THR A 125 5.72 0.42 -11.30
N LEU A 126 5.25 -0.44 -12.21
CA LEU A 126 5.63 -0.38 -13.62
C LEU A 126 5.32 1.00 -14.20
N VAL A 127 4.11 1.50 -14.01
CA VAL A 127 3.70 2.81 -14.50
C VAL A 127 4.60 3.92 -13.96
N VAL A 128 4.81 3.99 -12.64
CA VAL A 128 5.64 5.04 -12.02
C VAL A 128 7.06 5.07 -12.56
N PHE A 129 7.66 3.92 -12.84
CA PHE A 129 9.08 3.84 -13.26
C PHE A 129 9.30 3.75 -14.76
N THR A 130 8.27 3.48 -15.56
CA THR A 130 8.39 3.41 -17.03
C THR A 130 7.69 4.55 -17.75
N PHE A 131 6.88 5.33 -17.04
CA PHE A 131 6.24 6.49 -17.63
C PHE A 131 7.26 7.59 -17.89
N ASP A 132 7.43 7.97 -19.16
CA ASP A 132 8.26 9.09 -19.58
C ASP A 132 7.35 10.28 -19.96
N PRO A 133 7.32 11.34 -19.15
CA PRO A 133 6.53 12.52 -19.44
C PRO A 133 7.09 13.36 -20.58
N CYS A 134 8.38 13.15 -20.95
CA CYS A 134 9.08 13.92 -21.98
C CYS A 134 9.64 13.00 -23.06
N PRO A 135 8.79 12.29 -23.82
CA PRO A 135 9.27 11.37 -24.84
C PRO A 135 10.05 12.12 -25.93
N VAL A 136 11.04 11.45 -26.50
CA VAL A 136 11.80 12.00 -27.64
C VAL A 136 10.86 12.13 -28.84
N VAL A 137 10.63 13.36 -29.27
CA VAL A 137 9.79 13.66 -30.44
C VAL A 137 10.64 14.34 -31.54
N PRO A 138 10.22 14.23 -32.81
CA PRO A 138 10.84 15.00 -33.90
C PRO A 138 10.78 16.52 -33.65
N ALA A 139 11.75 17.26 -34.17
CA ALA A 139 11.90 18.70 -33.92
C ALA A 139 10.67 19.53 -34.32
N ASP A 140 9.93 19.12 -35.35
CA ASP A 140 8.67 19.73 -35.79
C ASP A 140 7.53 19.54 -34.80
N GLN A 141 7.63 18.55 -33.90
CA GLN A 141 6.64 18.24 -32.87
C GLN A 141 7.05 18.70 -31.46
N ALA A 142 8.18 19.34 -31.33
CA ALA A 142 8.68 19.82 -30.04
C ALA A 142 7.71 20.78 -29.31
N HIS A 143 6.88 21.50 -30.08
CA HIS A 143 5.87 22.41 -29.55
C HIS A 143 4.67 21.68 -28.87
N LEU A 144 4.54 20.36 -29.06
CA LEU A 144 3.52 19.52 -28.42
C LEU A 144 3.95 19.02 -27.03
N LEU A 145 5.25 19.13 -26.71
CA LEU A 145 5.73 18.73 -25.40
C LEU A 145 5.30 19.72 -24.32
N PRO A 146 5.02 19.23 -23.10
CA PRO A 146 4.78 20.07 -21.95
C PRO A 146 5.95 21.02 -21.66
N SER A 147 5.65 22.20 -21.11
CA SER A 147 6.65 23.28 -20.87
C SER A 147 7.76 22.91 -19.88
N PHE A 148 7.57 21.86 -19.08
CA PHE A 148 8.60 21.36 -18.16
C PHE A 148 9.59 20.41 -18.84
N CYS A 149 9.33 19.96 -20.06
CA CYS A 149 10.27 19.12 -20.81
C CYS A 149 11.44 19.96 -21.33
N PRO A 150 12.69 19.43 -21.29
CA PRO A 150 13.83 20.10 -21.90
C PRO A 150 13.59 20.28 -23.41
N ALA A 151 13.99 21.43 -23.92
CA ALA A 151 13.97 21.63 -25.37
C ALA A 151 14.89 20.60 -26.05
N PRO A 152 14.51 20.06 -27.23
CA PRO A 152 15.30 19.07 -27.96
C PRO A 152 16.63 19.63 -28.47
#